data_3d0e92e99280583216b98e74a87c1fa8
#
_entry.id   3d0e92e99280583216b98e74a87c1fa8
#
_cell.length_a   1.000
_cell.length_b   1.000
_cell.length_c   1.000
_cell.angle_alpha   90.00
_cell.angle_beta   90.00
_cell.angle_gamma   90.00
#
_symmetry.space_group_name_H-M   'P 1'
#
loop_
_entity.id
_entity.type
_entity.pdbx_description
1 polymer ?
#
loop_
_entity_poly.entity_id
_entity_poly.type
_entity_poly.pdbx_seq_one_letter_code
_entity_poly.pdbx_strand_id
1 'polypeptide(L)'
;QAGLILSRYGGPGSHRYPIGFSGDTIVTWESLAFQPYFTSTASNIGYTWWSHDIGGHMRGYYDEDLALRWLQFGVFSPINRLHSSCNAFNSKEPWFYSPETCRLMKQYLRLRHSLLPYLYTMNVATHEEGLPLVQPLYYHYPNQEDAYEAKNQYFFGSELMVAPITEALDPVFHSASVSVWFPDGVWYDFFHDWKYEGRGKLTVFRTSQDIPVFARAGAIIPMDAQPQTGVDLPEMLDWHLFPGDNRSFVLVEGEGDNRVETRLTVNWDERKIRLDLTGDLALLPEKRQHRFLLHTFETDPIIVGNQSQEIAMGELQSHPIAKEDRMFELLKSANLAYDRKNELFAACSTAKDWKQLMKIITPLEEGLRQRLFEVIYSSEENEDL
;
A
#
# COMPACT_ATOMS: atom_id res chain seq x y z
N GLN A 1 -16.99 26.68 11.02
CA GLN A 1 -16.08 25.89 10.17
C GLN A 1 -14.94 26.78 9.71
N ALA A 2 -13.69 26.37 9.94
CA ALA A 2 -12.54 27.01 9.33
C ALA A 2 -12.58 26.81 7.81
N GLY A 3 -12.33 27.85 7.04
CA GLY A 3 -12.30 27.78 5.58
C GLY A 3 -11.13 26.90 5.11
N LEU A 4 -11.37 26.01 4.14
CA LEU A 4 -10.37 25.16 3.50
C LEU A 4 -9.86 25.87 2.24
N ILE A 5 -8.52 26.02 2.13
CA ILE A 5 -7.90 26.69 0.97
C ILE A 5 -7.05 25.66 0.23
N LEU A 6 -7.41 25.39 -1.02
CA LEU A 6 -6.60 24.62 -1.96
C LEU A 6 -5.89 25.59 -2.91
N SER A 7 -4.57 25.53 -2.98
CA SER A 7 -3.76 26.41 -3.81
C SER A 7 -2.94 25.61 -4.84
N ARG A 8 -2.56 26.29 -5.93
CA ARG A 8 -1.78 25.66 -7.01
C ARG A 8 -0.28 25.84 -6.87
N TYR A 9 0.14 27.00 -6.41
CA TYR A 9 1.55 27.38 -6.37
C TYR A 9 2.04 27.41 -4.93
N GLY A 10 3.25 26.93 -4.70
CA GLY A 10 3.88 26.85 -3.40
C GLY A 10 5.19 27.61 -3.29
N GLY A 11 5.60 27.81 -2.06
CA GLY A 11 6.87 28.44 -1.70
C GLY A 11 7.01 28.56 -0.18
N PRO A 12 7.98 29.31 0.30
CA PRO A 12 8.14 29.57 1.74
C PRO A 12 6.85 30.08 2.37
N GLY A 13 6.38 29.39 3.42
CA GLY A 13 5.12 29.74 4.11
C GLY A 13 3.88 28.97 3.66
N SER A 14 3.98 28.11 2.64
CA SER A 14 2.85 27.30 2.15
C SER A 14 2.31 26.31 3.20
N HIS A 15 3.13 25.91 4.18
CA HIS A 15 2.72 25.08 5.30
C HIS A 15 1.57 25.67 6.12
N ARG A 16 1.30 26.97 6.03
CA ARG A 16 0.15 27.63 6.69
C ARG A 16 -1.18 27.25 6.04
N TYR A 17 -1.14 26.83 4.77
CA TYR A 17 -2.28 26.39 3.96
C TYR A 17 -1.90 25.11 3.24
N PRO A 18 -1.81 23.98 3.95
CA PRO A 18 -1.08 22.79 3.51
C PRO A 18 -1.75 22.01 2.39
N ILE A 19 -2.90 22.47 1.87
CA ILE A 19 -3.60 21.83 0.77
C ILE A 19 -3.18 22.47 -0.54
N GLY A 20 -2.44 21.73 -1.35
CA GLY A 20 -2.02 22.16 -2.66
C GLY A 20 -2.28 21.11 -3.72
N PHE A 21 -2.02 21.42 -5.00
CA PHE A 21 -2.07 20.44 -6.05
C PHE A 21 -1.05 20.70 -7.17
N SER A 22 -0.75 19.65 -7.92
CA SER A 22 0.30 19.62 -8.95
C SER A 22 -0.01 20.52 -10.18
N GLY A 23 -1.22 21.05 -10.28
CA GLY A 23 -1.70 21.72 -11.49
C GLY A 23 -2.21 20.74 -12.53
N ASP A 24 -2.68 21.29 -13.66
CA ASP A 24 -3.25 20.53 -14.76
C ASP A 24 -2.20 19.63 -15.41
N THR A 25 -2.48 18.33 -15.50
CA THR A 25 -1.57 17.34 -16.08
C THR A 25 -2.12 16.78 -17.40
N ILE A 26 -1.22 16.37 -18.27
CA ILE A 26 -1.61 15.67 -19.51
C ILE A 26 -1.87 14.20 -19.18
N VAL A 27 -2.84 13.58 -19.84
CA VAL A 27 -3.17 12.15 -19.69
C VAL A 27 -2.11 11.31 -20.41
N THR A 28 -0.98 11.07 -19.76
CA THR A 28 0.14 10.28 -20.29
C THR A 28 0.87 9.53 -19.18
N TRP A 29 1.59 8.47 -19.54
CA TRP A 29 2.45 7.70 -18.64
C TRP A 29 3.59 8.55 -18.06
N GLU A 30 4.17 9.45 -18.83
CA GLU A 30 5.23 10.36 -18.37
C GLU A 30 4.72 11.30 -17.27
N SER A 31 3.48 11.78 -17.41
CA SER A 31 2.85 12.59 -16.37
C SER A 31 2.62 11.77 -15.10
N LEU A 32 2.13 10.55 -15.20
CA LEU A 32 1.98 9.65 -14.05
C LEU A 32 3.34 9.36 -13.41
N ALA A 33 4.37 9.06 -14.21
CA ALA A 33 5.70 8.74 -13.70
C ALA A 33 6.35 9.85 -12.86
N PHE A 34 5.95 11.10 -13.08
CA PHE A 34 6.42 12.24 -12.30
C PHE A 34 5.61 12.48 -10.99
N GLN A 35 4.36 12.06 -10.93
CA GLN A 35 3.46 12.42 -9.82
C GLN A 35 3.87 11.86 -8.46
N PRO A 36 4.35 10.60 -8.29
CA PRO A 36 4.78 10.11 -6.99
C PRO A 36 5.94 10.92 -6.41
N TYR A 37 6.95 11.22 -7.23
CA TYR A 37 8.07 12.08 -6.84
C TYR A 37 7.61 13.49 -6.46
N PHE A 38 6.74 14.10 -7.26
CA PHE A 38 6.23 15.43 -6.99
C PHE A 38 5.39 15.46 -5.70
N THR A 39 4.56 14.44 -5.47
CA THR A 39 3.74 14.30 -4.26
C THR A 39 4.62 14.15 -3.01
N SER A 40 5.62 13.30 -3.05
CA SER A 40 6.49 13.08 -1.89
C SER A 40 7.35 14.30 -1.57
N THR A 41 7.90 14.97 -2.59
CA THR A 41 8.75 16.16 -2.38
C THR A 41 7.97 17.42 -2.02
N ALA A 42 6.66 17.48 -2.26
CA ALA A 42 5.81 18.57 -1.76
C ALA A 42 5.84 18.67 -0.23
N SER A 43 6.06 17.55 0.47
CA SER A 43 6.24 17.50 1.92
C SER A 43 7.45 18.30 2.40
N ASN A 44 8.51 18.45 1.59
CA ASN A 44 9.72 19.22 1.94
C ASN A 44 9.45 20.71 2.20
N ILE A 45 8.36 21.25 1.66
CA ILE A 45 7.96 22.64 1.85
C ILE A 45 6.66 22.79 2.66
N GLY A 46 6.23 21.70 3.31
CA GLY A 46 5.06 21.68 4.19
C GLY A 46 3.73 21.57 3.47
N TYR A 47 3.70 21.18 2.19
CA TYR A 47 2.47 20.76 1.53
C TYR A 47 2.16 19.30 1.88
N THR A 48 1.64 19.08 3.07
CA THR A 48 1.36 17.75 3.62
C THR A 48 0.11 17.12 3.02
N TRP A 49 -0.84 17.94 2.53
CA TRP A 49 -2.07 17.52 1.85
C TRP A 49 -2.02 17.89 0.36
N TRP A 50 -1.14 17.18 -0.36
CA TRP A 50 -0.94 17.38 -1.79
C TRP A 50 -1.95 16.60 -2.61
N SER A 51 -2.55 17.28 -3.60
CA SER A 51 -3.45 16.69 -4.58
C SER A 51 -2.79 16.63 -5.96
N HIS A 52 -3.18 15.64 -6.73
CA HIS A 52 -2.93 15.59 -8.17
C HIS A 52 -4.23 15.25 -8.90
N ASP A 53 -4.27 15.49 -10.19
CA ASP A 53 -5.43 15.17 -11.03
C ASP A 53 -5.38 13.68 -11.38
N ILE A 54 -6.06 12.84 -10.58
CA ILE A 54 -6.04 11.38 -10.76
C ILE A 54 -6.66 11.02 -12.11
N GLY A 55 -5.87 10.34 -12.95
CA GLY A 55 -6.19 9.99 -14.32
C GLY A 55 -5.76 11.04 -15.36
N GLY A 56 -5.15 12.15 -14.92
CA GLY A 56 -4.73 13.27 -15.77
C GLY A 56 -5.87 14.21 -16.17
N HIS A 57 -5.57 15.50 -16.27
CA HIS A 57 -6.58 16.55 -16.44
C HIS A 57 -7.06 16.72 -17.89
N MET A 58 -6.13 16.80 -18.85
CA MET A 58 -6.45 17.18 -20.23
C MET A 58 -5.59 16.48 -21.27
N ARG A 59 -5.99 16.58 -22.53
CA ARG A 59 -5.27 16.01 -23.69
C ARG A 59 -5.02 14.51 -23.53
N GLY A 60 -4.09 13.94 -24.28
CA GLY A 60 -3.76 12.54 -24.25
C GLY A 60 -4.80 11.63 -24.92
N TYR A 61 -4.84 10.39 -24.47
CA TYR A 61 -5.67 9.35 -25.08
C TYR A 61 -6.39 8.54 -24.01
N TYR A 62 -7.46 7.86 -24.42
CA TYR A 62 -8.13 6.88 -23.59
C TYR A 62 -7.19 5.68 -23.36
N ASP A 63 -6.88 5.42 -22.09
CA ASP A 63 -6.01 4.32 -21.65
C ASP A 63 -6.50 3.84 -20.28
N GLU A 64 -7.07 2.64 -20.25
CA GLU A 64 -7.63 2.05 -19.01
C GLU A 64 -6.56 1.64 -18.01
N ASP A 65 -5.42 1.14 -18.49
CA ASP A 65 -4.33 0.74 -17.61
C ASP A 65 -3.72 1.99 -16.93
N LEU A 66 -3.45 3.04 -17.69
CA LEU A 66 -3.00 4.32 -17.15
C LEU A 66 -3.98 4.87 -16.10
N ALA A 67 -5.28 4.89 -16.42
CA ALA A 67 -6.30 5.41 -15.50
C ALA A 67 -6.35 4.61 -14.19
N LEU A 68 -6.27 3.28 -14.28
CA LEU A 68 -6.27 2.39 -13.12
C LEU A 68 -4.99 2.55 -12.29
N ARG A 69 -3.81 2.58 -12.92
CA ARG A 69 -2.52 2.81 -12.22
C ARG A 69 -2.50 4.16 -11.51
N TRP A 70 -3.05 5.19 -12.15
CA TRP A 70 -3.15 6.50 -11.52
C TRP A 70 -4.09 6.52 -10.32
N LEU A 71 -5.23 5.79 -10.39
CA LEU A 71 -6.13 5.65 -9.24
C LEU A 71 -5.49 4.85 -8.12
N GLN A 72 -4.80 3.75 -8.42
CA GLN A 72 -4.06 2.95 -7.44
C GLN A 72 -3.06 3.82 -6.66
N PHE A 73 -2.25 4.61 -7.37
CA PHE A 73 -1.40 5.61 -6.73
C PHE A 73 -2.21 6.66 -5.94
N GLY A 74 -3.34 7.11 -6.49
CA GLY A 74 -4.23 8.09 -5.85
C GLY A 74 -4.80 7.64 -4.52
N VAL A 75 -5.07 6.34 -4.35
CA VAL A 75 -5.54 5.77 -3.07
C VAL A 75 -4.50 5.93 -1.97
N PHE A 76 -3.22 5.82 -2.33
CA PHE A 76 -2.07 6.01 -1.42
C PHE A 76 -1.44 7.42 -1.58
N SER A 77 -2.26 8.41 -1.88
CA SER A 77 -1.90 9.84 -1.92
C SER A 77 -2.65 10.60 -0.82
N PRO A 78 -2.22 11.80 -0.41
CA PRO A 78 -2.93 12.55 0.63
C PRO A 78 -4.36 12.87 0.24
N ILE A 79 -4.61 13.35 -0.97
CA ILE A 79 -5.95 13.67 -1.47
C ILE A 79 -6.30 12.75 -2.64
N ASN A 80 -7.37 11.99 -2.48
CA ASN A 80 -7.94 11.15 -3.55
C ASN A 80 -9.03 11.94 -4.28
N ARG A 81 -8.69 12.51 -5.45
CA ARG A 81 -9.57 13.35 -6.26
C ARG A 81 -9.47 12.97 -7.74
N LEU A 82 -10.49 12.26 -8.24
CA LEU A 82 -10.67 12.06 -9.68
C LEU A 82 -11.01 13.40 -10.33
N HIS A 83 -10.25 13.82 -11.33
CA HIS A 83 -10.43 15.13 -11.95
C HIS A 83 -10.08 15.13 -13.44
N SER A 84 -10.84 15.91 -14.20
CA SER A 84 -10.60 16.11 -15.63
C SER A 84 -11.08 17.49 -16.08
N SER A 85 -10.72 17.88 -17.31
CA SER A 85 -11.31 19.02 -18.01
C SER A 85 -12.78 18.74 -18.35
N CYS A 86 -13.50 19.76 -18.80
CA CYS A 86 -14.90 19.64 -19.24
C CYS A 86 -15.09 18.89 -20.58
N ASN A 87 -14.12 18.07 -21.01
CA ASN A 87 -14.19 17.25 -22.20
C ASN A 87 -14.99 15.97 -21.91
N ALA A 88 -16.13 15.79 -22.61
CA ALA A 88 -17.00 14.63 -22.41
C ALA A 88 -16.35 13.27 -22.70
N PHE A 89 -15.24 13.22 -23.43
CA PHE A 89 -14.49 12.00 -23.74
C PHE A 89 -13.34 11.74 -22.75
N ASN A 90 -13.16 12.59 -21.75
CA ASN A 90 -12.10 12.46 -20.74
C ASN A 90 -12.70 12.32 -19.31
N SER A 91 -13.72 11.49 -19.20
CA SER A 91 -14.39 11.18 -17.93
C SER A 91 -13.51 10.28 -17.06
N LYS A 92 -13.65 10.37 -15.74
CA LYS A 92 -12.83 9.61 -14.76
C LYS A 92 -13.66 8.71 -13.85
N GLU A 93 -14.98 8.72 -14.02
CA GLU A 93 -15.85 7.87 -13.23
C GLU A 93 -15.62 6.39 -13.59
N PRO A 94 -15.62 5.48 -12.62
CA PRO A 94 -15.36 4.06 -12.85
C PRO A 94 -16.21 3.43 -13.97
N TRP A 95 -17.46 3.84 -14.09
CA TRP A 95 -18.39 3.30 -15.13
C TRP A 95 -18.10 3.78 -16.56
N PHE A 96 -17.15 4.70 -16.73
CA PHE A 96 -16.69 5.13 -18.06
C PHE A 96 -15.76 4.10 -18.73
N TYR A 97 -15.18 3.21 -17.91
CA TYR A 97 -14.22 2.19 -18.32
C TYR A 97 -14.86 0.82 -18.49
N SER A 98 -14.10 -0.16 -18.98
CA SER A 98 -14.55 -1.55 -19.10
C SER A 98 -15.07 -2.12 -17.77
N PRO A 99 -15.91 -3.16 -17.81
CA PRO A 99 -16.45 -3.77 -16.58
C PRO A 99 -15.36 -4.21 -15.59
N GLU A 100 -14.24 -4.72 -16.08
CA GLU A 100 -13.14 -5.17 -15.24
C GLU A 100 -12.41 -3.98 -14.60
N THR A 101 -12.04 -2.96 -15.38
CA THR A 101 -11.43 -1.73 -14.86
C THR A 101 -12.37 -1.03 -13.87
N CYS A 102 -13.68 -0.95 -14.20
CA CYS A 102 -14.69 -0.43 -13.28
C CYS A 102 -14.73 -1.18 -11.94
N ARG A 103 -14.66 -2.52 -11.97
CA ARG A 103 -14.64 -3.37 -10.79
C ARG A 103 -13.42 -3.06 -9.91
N LEU A 104 -12.24 -3.00 -10.53
CA LEU A 104 -10.98 -2.71 -9.83
C LEU A 104 -10.98 -1.29 -9.25
N MET A 105 -11.39 -0.29 -10.03
CA MET A 105 -11.50 1.09 -9.53
C MET A 105 -12.41 1.19 -8.30
N LYS A 106 -13.57 0.50 -8.32
CA LYS A 106 -14.47 0.45 -7.16
C LYS A 106 -13.85 -0.21 -5.94
N GLN A 107 -13.06 -1.28 -6.11
CA GLN A 107 -12.33 -1.92 -5.02
C GLN A 107 -11.33 -0.95 -4.39
N TYR A 108 -10.55 -0.24 -5.19
CA TYR A 108 -9.57 0.74 -4.70
C TYR A 108 -10.22 1.95 -4.02
N LEU A 109 -11.34 2.44 -4.53
CA LEU A 109 -12.10 3.52 -3.87
C LEU A 109 -12.66 3.06 -2.51
N ARG A 110 -13.12 1.80 -2.39
CA ARG A 110 -13.52 1.23 -1.11
C ARG A 110 -12.35 1.06 -0.15
N LEU A 111 -11.21 0.59 -0.66
CA LEU A 111 -9.98 0.51 0.12
C LEU A 111 -9.60 1.89 0.70
N ARG A 112 -9.73 2.97 -0.08
CA ARG A 112 -9.50 4.33 0.41
C ARG A 112 -10.40 4.68 1.59
N HIS A 113 -11.68 4.30 1.53
CA HIS A 113 -12.60 4.48 2.64
C HIS A 113 -12.24 3.60 3.86
N SER A 114 -11.86 2.34 3.63
CA SER A 114 -11.39 1.48 4.73
C SER A 114 -10.18 2.07 5.46
N LEU A 115 -9.31 2.78 4.77
CA LEU A 115 -8.13 3.42 5.36
C LEU A 115 -8.44 4.69 6.17
N LEU A 116 -9.68 5.19 6.23
CA LEU A 116 -10.01 6.44 6.92
C LEU A 116 -9.54 6.50 8.39
N PRO A 117 -9.68 5.46 9.23
CA PRO A 117 -9.17 5.49 10.60
C PRO A 117 -7.66 5.73 10.65
N TYR A 118 -6.90 5.03 9.80
CA TYR A 118 -5.46 5.23 9.66
C TYR A 118 -5.11 6.62 9.17
N LEU A 119 -5.77 7.09 8.11
CA LEU A 119 -5.54 8.40 7.51
C LEU A 119 -5.86 9.55 8.46
N TYR A 120 -6.94 9.44 9.22
CA TYR A 120 -7.31 10.45 10.20
C TYR A 120 -6.25 10.55 11.30
N THR A 121 -5.78 9.41 11.81
CA THR A 121 -4.69 9.37 12.80
C THR A 121 -3.41 10.01 12.26
N MET A 122 -3.04 9.73 11.00
CA MET A 122 -1.88 10.37 10.37
C MET A 122 -2.09 11.87 10.15
N ASN A 123 -3.34 12.31 9.91
CA ASN A 123 -3.65 13.74 9.83
C ASN A 123 -3.47 14.44 11.19
N VAL A 124 -3.85 13.78 12.28
CA VAL A 124 -3.59 14.30 13.64
C VAL A 124 -2.10 14.42 13.88
N ALA A 125 -1.30 13.42 13.55
CA ALA A 125 0.17 13.48 13.64
C ALA A 125 0.76 14.60 12.76
N THR A 126 0.18 14.84 11.57
CA THR A 126 0.57 15.98 10.73
C THR A 126 0.31 17.32 11.44
N HIS A 127 -0.82 17.46 12.11
CA HIS A 127 -1.19 18.69 12.82
C HIS A 127 -0.36 18.92 14.08
N GLU A 128 -0.19 17.89 14.90
CA GLU A 128 0.43 17.99 16.23
C GLU A 128 1.97 17.93 16.18
N GLU A 129 2.51 17.12 15.26
CA GLU A 129 3.94 16.81 15.20
C GLU A 129 4.63 17.31 13.92
N GLY A 130 3.85 17.80 12.93
CA GLY A 130 4.39 18.24 11.64
C GLY A 130 4.81 17.08 10.72
N LEU A 131 4.37 15.83 10.99
CA LEU A 131 4.70 14.66 10.21
C LEU A 131 3.79 14.54 8.99
N PRO A 132 4.29 14.66 7.75
CA PRO A 132 3.44 14.53 6.57
C PRO A 132 3.00 13.08 6.38
N LEU A 133 1.79 12.88 5.81
CA LEU A 133 1.29 11.55 5.46
C LEU A 133 2.19 10.85 4.44
N VAL A 134 2.64 11.57 3.42
CA VAL A 134 3.58 11.05 2.42
C VAL A 134 4.97 11.59 2.72
N GLN A 135 5.91 10.67 2.95
CA GLN A 135 7.28 11.00 3.34
C GLN A 135 8.27 10.38 2.36
N PRO A 136 9.16 11.18 1.73
CA PRO A 136 10.26 10.62 0.96
C PRO A 136 11.11 9.69 1.83
N LEU A 137 11.68 8.64 1.23
CA LEU A 137 12.47 7.65 1.98
C LEU A 137 13.63 8.26 2.76
N TYR A 138 14.25 9.34 2.24
CA TYR A 138 15.37 10.01 2.89
C TYR A 138 15.00 10.73 4.20
N TYR A 139 13.70 10.86 4.57
CA TYR A 139 13.33 11.33 5.90
C TYR A 139 13.75 10.34 6.99
N HIS A 140 13.69 9.06 6.69
CA HIS A 140 14.05 7.98 7.60
C HIS A 140 15.48 7.48 7.37
N TYR A 141 15.99 7.62 6.14
CA TYR A 141 17.30 7.11 5.70
C TYR A 141 18.16 8.21 5.05
N PRO A 142 18.47 9.31 5.79
CA PRO A 142 19.14 10.48 5.21
C PRO A 142 20.57 10.22 4.74
N ASN A 143 21.21 9.15 5.22
CA ASN A 143 22.58 8.78 4.89
C ASN A 143 22.68 7.65 3.85
N GLN A 144 21.56 7.22 3.28
CA GLN A 144 21.50 6.17 2.27
C GLN A 144 21.24 6.79 0.89
N GLU A 145 22.15 6.59 -0.05
CA GLU A 145 22.01 7.11 -1.42
C GLU A 145 20.78 6.56 -2.13
N ASP A 146 20.52 5.26 -1.93
CA ASP A 146 19.36 4.57 -2.50
C ASP A 146 18.03 5.23 -2.10
N ALA A 147 17.92 5.82 -0.91
CA ALA A 147 16.75 6.54 -0.47
C ALA A 147 16.43 7.79 -1.29
N TYR A 148 17.46 8.41 -1.88
CA TYR A 148 17.32 9.55 -2.79
C TYR A 148 17.10 9.12 -4.23
N GLU A 149 17.63 7.96 -4.63
CA GLU A 149 17.45 7.41 -5.97
C GLU A 149 16.05 6.82 -6.18
N ALA A 150 15.44 6.24 -5.15
CA ALA A 150 14.10 5.66 -5.19
C ALA A 150 13.00 6.74 -5.19
N LYS A 151 13.03 7.65 -6.16
CA LYS A 151 12.24 8.90 -6.21
C LYS A 151 10.73 8.68 -6.14
N ASN A 152 10.23 7.61 -6.75
CA ASN A 152 8.79 7.32 -6.82
C ASN A 152 8.28 6.43 -5.65
N GLN A 153 9.18 6.06 -4.75
CA GLN A 153 8.88 5.27 -3.57
C GLN A 153 8.81 6.19 -2.34
N TYR A 154 7.87 5.93 -1.44
CA TYR A 154 7.65 6.79 -0.27
C TYR A 154 7.00 6.02 0.87
N PHE A 155 7.13 6.54 2.09
CA PHE A 155 6.31 6.11 3.22
C PHE A 155 4.94 6.77 3.19
N PHE A 156 3.91 5.98 3.45
CA PHE A 156 2.52 6.42 3.58
C PHE A 156 2.08 6.24 5.03
N GLY A 157 2.16 7.31 5.80
CA GLY A 157 2.05 7.29 7.25
C GLY A 157 3.22 6.54 7.89
N SER A 158 2.96 5.92 9.05
CA SER A 158 3.97 5.27 9.88
C SER A 158 4.19 3.80 9.55
N GLU A 159 3.24 3.14 8.86
CA GLU A 159 3.22 1.67 8.76
C GLU A 159 3.45 1.13 7.34
N LEU A 160 3.21 1.94 6.31
CA LEU A 160 3.22 1.49 4.92
C LEU A 160 4.33 2.16 4.10
N MET A 161 4.91 1.40 3.18
CA MET A 161 5.80 1.87 2.13
C MET A 161 5.16 1.57 0.77
N VAL A 162 5.12 2.54 -0.11
CA VAL A 162 4.42 2.45 -1.41
C VAL A 162 5.39 2.69 -2.55
N ALA A 163 5.33 1.84 -3.57
CA ALA A 163 6.11 1.96 -4.79
C ALA A 163 5.18 1.89 -6.01
N PRO A 164 4.56 3.00 -6.43
CA PRO A 164 3.60 3.00 -7.53
C PRO A 164 4.20 2.51 -8.85
N ILE A 165 3.45 1.69 -9.57
CA ILE A 165 3.79 1.32 -10.94
C ILE A 165 3.35 2.46 -11.86
N THR A 166 4.28 2.94 -12.67
CA THR A 166 4.09 4.08 -13.57
C THR A 166 4.38 3.74 -15.03
N GLU A 167 4.32 2.46 -15.35
CA GLU A 167 4.53 1.89 -16.68
C GLU A 167 3.37 1.00 -17.09
N ALA A 168 3.14 0.86 -18.39
CA ALA A 168 2.11 0.00 -18.94
C ALA A 168 2.41 -1.48 -18.71
N LEU A 169 1.36 -2.30 -18.72
CA LEU A 169 1.47 -3.74 -18.64
C LEU A 169 2.29 -4.31 -19.80
N ASP A 170 3.19 -5.22 -19.46
CA ASP A 170 3.87 -6.06 -20.45
C ASP A 170 2.84 -6.95 -21.18
N PRO A 171 2.79 -6.94 -22.52
CA PRO A 171 1.77 -7.67 -23.28
C PRO A 171 1.95 -9.20 -23.24
N VAL A 172 3.13 -9.69 -22.85
CA VAL A 172 3.41 -11.13 -22.74
C VAL A 172 3.06 -11.65 -21.34
N PHE A 173 3.44 -10.91 -20.30
CA PHE A 173 3.30 -11.37 -18.91
C PHE A 173 2.11 -10.74 -18.17
N HIS A 174 1.40 -9.77 -18.79
CA HIS A 174 0.26 -9.07 -18.23
C HIS A 174 0.54 -8.49 -16.83
N SER A 175 1.78 -8.07 -16.60
CA SER A 175 2.24 -7.40 -15.38
C SER A 175 3.20 -6.28 -15.71
N ALA A 176 3.19 -5.23 -14.92
CA ALA A 176 4.15 -4.14 -15.02
C ALA A 176 5.10 -4.15 -13.82
N SER A 177 6.24 -3.49 -13.96
CA SER A 177 7.33 -3.53 -12.98
C SER A 177 7.56 -2.21 -12.29
N VAL A 178 8.20 -2.28 -11.13
CA VAL A 178 8.82 -1.14 -10.46
C VAL A 178 10.06 -1.61 -9.71
N SER A 179 11.12 -0.81 -9.74
CA SER A 179 12.30 -1.03 -8.88
C SER A 179 11.98 -0.53 -7.48
N VAL A 180 12.05 -1.42 -6.49
CA VAL A 180 11.82 -1.12 -5.08
C VAL A 180 13.13 -1.25 -4.32
N TRP A 181 13.50 -0.23 -3.57
CA TRP A 181 14.55 -0.35 -2.57
C TRP A 181 13.91 -0.75 -1.24
N PHE A 182 14.33 -1.89 -0.70
CA PHE A 182 13.91 -2.36 0.61
C PHE A 182 15.00 -1.99 1.63
N PRO A 183 14.72 -1.05 2.55
CA PRO A 183 15.58 -0.80 3.70
C PRO A 183 15.72 -2.06 4.57
N ASP A 184 16.81 -2.12 5.35
CA ASP A 184 17.06 -3.23 6.27
C ASP A 184 15.82 -3.60 7.10
N GLY A 185 15.58 -4.89 7.29
CA GLY A 185 14.44 -5.43 7.99
C GLY A 185 13.54 -6.29 7.10
N VAL A 186 12.41 -6.70 7.65
CA VAL A 186 11.42 -7.53 6.96
C VAL A 186 10.23 -6.67 6.56
N TRP A 187 9.75 -6.89 5.34
CA TRP A 187 8.62 -6.22 4.73
C TRP A 187 7.63 -7.26 4.21
N TYR A 188 6.35 -6.99 4.34
CA TYR A 188 5.28 -7.84 3.85
C TYR A 188 4.48 -7.11 2.79
N ASP A 189 4.19 -7.76 1.65
CA ASP A 189 3.20 -7.23 0.71
C ASP A 189 1.85 -7.11 1.42
N PHE A 190 1.29 -5.91 1.39
CA PHE A 190 0.06 -5.59 2.12
C PHE A 190 -1.16 -6.39 1.64
N PHE A 191 -1.19 -6.80 0.36
CA PHE A 191 -2.31 -7.49 -0.24
C PHE A 191 -2.17 -9.02 -0.22
N HIS A 192 -0.90 -9.52 -0.17
CA HIS A 192 -0.60 -10.93 -0.43
C HIS A 192 0.22 -11.61 0.65
N ASP A 193 0.65 -10.90 1.67
CA ASP A 193 1.51 -11.41 2.76
C ASP A 193 2.88 -11.94 2.28
N TRP A 194 3.30 -11.65 1.05
CA TRP A 194 4.61 -12.05 0.55
C TRP A 194 5.70 -11.35 1.34
N LYS A 195 6.69 -12.11 1.78
CA LYS A 195 7.79 -11.61 2.60
C LYS A 195 8.95 -11.14 1.74
N TYR A 196 9.46 -9.95 2.04
CA TYR A 196 10.65 -9.38 1.42
C TYR A 196 11.66 -9.04 2.51
N GLU A 197 12.90 -9.46 2.33
CA GLU A 197 13.99 -9.06 3.20
C GLU A 197 14.72 -7.85 2.64
N GLY A 198 15.00 -6.85 3.49
CA GLY A 198 15.68 -5.63 3.11
C GLY A 198 17.16 -5.86 2.86
N ARG A 199 17.54 -6.02 1.59
CA ARG A 199 18.94 -6.22 1.15
C ARG A 199 19.30 -5.35 -0.06
N GLY A 200 18.52 -4.30 -0.34
CA GLY A 200 18.77 -3.42 -1.48
C GLY A 200 17.61 -3.36 -2.47
N LYS A 201 17.92 -3.18 -3.76
CA LYS A 201 16.93 -3.00 -4.82
C LYS A 201 16.47 -4.32 -5.41
N LEU A 202 15.17 -4.45 -5.57
CA LEU A 202 14.51 -5.57 -6.24
C LEU A 202 13.50 -5.04 -7.26
N THR A 203 13.43 -5.65 -8.44
CA THR A 203 12.34 -5.40 -9.38
C THR A 203 11.11 -6.21 -8.97
N VAL A 204 10.03 -5.51 -8.70
CA VAL A 204 8.75 -6.08 -8.25
C VAL A 204 7.73 -5.98 -9.38
N PHE A 205 6.91 -6.99 -9.57
CA PHE A 205 5.92 -7.08 -10.65
C PHE A 205 4.51 -7.24 -10.11
N ARG A 206 3.56 -6.47 -10.66
CA ARG A 206 2.14 -6.61 -10.33
C ARG A 206 1.28 -6.56 -11.58
N THR A 207 0.22 -7.37 -11.57
CA THR A 207 -0.84 -7.29 -12.58
C THR A 207 -1.63 -5.99 -12.42
N SER A 208 -2.64 -5.76 -13.24
CA SER A 208 -3.55 -4.60 -13.07
C SER A 208 -4.31 -4.61 -11.73
N GLN A 209 -4.39 -5.77 -11.07
CA GLN A 209 -5.14 -5.89 -9.82
C GLN A 209 -4.46 -5.19 -8.64
N ASP A 210 -3.11 -5.08 -8.64
CA ASP A 210 -2.35 -4.70 -7.47
C ASP A 210 -1.37 -3.55 -7.73
N ILE A 211 -1.12 -2.79 -6.67
CA ILE A 211 -0.04 -1.82 -6.54
C ILE A 211 0.93 -2.32 -5.45
N PRO A 212 2.26 -2.23 -5.65
CA PRO A 212 3.21 -2.58 -4.60
C PRO A 212 3.08 -1.67 -3.38
N VAL A 213 2.57 -2.23 -2.29
CA VAL A 213 2.46 -1.62 -0.97
C VAL A 213 3.00 -2.61 0.04
N PHE A 214 3.87 -2.15 0.92
CA PHE A 214 4.57 -3.01 1.87
C PHE A 214 4.35 -2.52 3.29
N ALA A 215 3.91 -3.42 4.16
CA ALA A 215 3.89 -3.22 5.60
C ALA A 215 5.23 -3.67 6.19
N ARG A 216 5.81 -2.89 7.10
CA ARG A 216 7.02 -3.32 7.80
C ARG A 216 6.71 -4.40 8.84
N ALA A 217 7.70 -5.18 9.22
CA ALA A 217 7.56 -6.13 10.33
C ALA A 217 7.07 -5.41 11.61
N GLY A 218 6.07 -5.99 12.26
CA GLY A 218 5.41 -5.42 13.43
C GLY A 218 4.38 -4.32 13.12
N ALA A 219 4.05 -4.05 11.84
CA ALA A 219 3.07 -3.02 11.47
C ALA A 219 1.68 -3.30 12.04
N ILE A 220 1.00 -2.21 12.46
CA ILE A 220 -0.35 -2.21 12.99
C ILE A 220 -1.17 -1.19 12.20
N ILE A 221 -2.15 -1.64 11.41
CA ILE A 221 -2.91 -0.78 10.50
C ILE A 221 -4.40 -0.89 10.82
N PRO A 222 -5.01 0.16 11.42
CA PRO A 222 -6.45 0.18 11.66
C PRO A 222 -7.21 0.53 10.39
N MET A 223 -8.27 -0.22 10.10
CA MET A 223 -9.11 -0.03 8.93
C MET A 223 -10.60 -0.19 9.27
N ASP A 224 -11.47 0.52 8.57
CA ASP A 224 -12.91 0.27 8.62
C ASP A 224 -13.23 -1.05 7.89
N ALA A 225 -13.78 -2.01 8.61
CA ALA A 225 -14.16 -3.32 8.06
C ALA A 225 -15.34 -3.26 7.08
N GLN A 226 -16.18 -2.23 7.19
CA GLN A 226 -17.41 -2.07 6.40
C GLN A 226 -17.59 -0.64 5.91
N PRO A 227 -16.68 -0.15 5.06
CA PRO A 227 -16.66 1.25 4.66
C PRO A 227 -17.97 1.64 3.95
N GLN A 228 -18.63 2.64 4.50
CA GLN A 228 -19.82 3.26 3.95
C GLN A 228 -19.45 4.50 3.12
N THR A 229 -20.44 5.16 2.55
CA THR A 229 -20.26 6.39 1.77
C THR A 229 -20.02 7.63 2.64
N GLY A 230 -20.17 7.52 3.96
CA GLY A 230 -19.97 8.59 4.94
C GLY A 230 -18.56 8.59 5.53
N VAL A 231 -18.40 9.42 6.54
CA VAL A 231 -17.19 9.54 7.36
C VAL A 231 -17.48 9.22 8.84
N ASP A 232 -18.55 8.47 9.09
CA ASP A 232 -18.91 8.04 10.42
C ASP A 232 -17.87 7.06 10.98
N LEU A 233 -17.74 7.03 12.29
CA LEU A 233 -16.83 6.11 12.94
C LEU A 233 -17.32 4.65 12.75
N PRO A 234 -16.43 3.71 12.40
CA PRO A 234 -16.81 2.34 12.09
C PRO A 234 -17.39 1.58 13.30
N GLU A 235 -18.43 0.78 13.10
CA GLU A 235 -18.90 -0.17 14.12
C GLU A 235 -17.94 -1.36 14.27
N MET A 236 -17.32 -1.81 13.19
CA MET A 236 -16.29 -2.85 13.19
C MET A 236 -14.98 -2.27 12.69
N LEU A 237 -13.96 -2.27 13.56
CA LEU A 237 -12.62 -1.81 13.24
C LEU A 237 -11.70 -3.02 13.04
N ASP A 238 -11.11 -3.13 11.86
CA ASP A 238 -10.10 -4.13 11.54
C ASP A 238 -8.71 -3.62 11.92
N TRP A 239 -7.97 -4.47 12.62
CA TRP A 239 -6.57 -4.26 12.93
C TRP A 239 -5.74 -5.26 12.15
N HIS A 240 -5.09 -4.82 11.09
CA HIS A 240 -4.16 -5.62 10.32
C HIS A 240 -2.81 -5.67 11.05
N LEU A 241 -2.41 -6.85 11.52
CA LEU A 241 -1.22 -7.06 12.34
C LEU A 241 -0.21 -7.93 11.57
N PHE A 242 0.92 -7.34 11.23
CA PHE A 242 2.01 -8.03 10.54
C PHE A 242 3.05 -8.52 11.56
N PRO A 243 3.54 -9.77 11.47
CA PRO A 243 4.48 -10.30 12.45
C PRO A 243 5.81 -9.54 12.44
N GLY A 244 6.49 -9.52 13.57
CA GLY A 244 7.80 -8.90 13.70
C GLY A 244 8.04 -8.28 15.09
N ASP A 245 8.52 -7.04 15.11
CA ASP A 245 8.84 -6.33 16.34
C ASP A 245 7.62 -6.09 17.23
N ASN A 246 7.81 -6.15 18.55
CA ASN A 246 6.81 -5.72 19.52
C ASN A 246 6.58 -4.21 19.38
N ARG A 247 5.34 -3.80 19.11
CA ARG A 247 5.02 -2.40 18.81
C ARG A 247 3.66 -1.97 19.35
N SER A 248 3.46 -0.66 19.35
CA SER A 248 2.17 -0.04 19.67
C SER A 248 1.78 0.94 18.58
N PHE A 249 0.48 1.04 18.33
CA PHE A 249 -0.13 2.06 17.51
C PHE A 249 -1.25 2.75 18.30
N VAL A 250 -1.39 4.07 18.17
CA VAL A 250 -2.47 4.83 18.80
C VAL A 250 -3.39 5.33 17.70
N LEU A 251 -4.58 4.75 17.62
CA LEU A 251 -5.66 5.27 16.80
C LEU A 251 -6.29 6.47 17.49
N VAL A 252 -6.49 7.55 16.76
CA VAL A 252 -7.13 8.77 17.24
C VAL A 252 -8.46 8.96 16.53
N GLU A 253 -9.52 9.22 17.29
CA GLU A 253 -10.87 9.52 16.77
C GLU A 253 -11.43 10.73 17.52
N GLY A 254 -12.13 11.64 16.80
CA GLY A 254 -12.64 12.88 17.35
C GLY A 254 -11.67 14.07 17.27
N GLU A 255 -12.06 15.23 17.77
CA GLU A 255 -11.34 16.51 17.63
C GLU A 255 -11.19 17.22 18.97
N GLY A 256 -10.06 17.88 19.20
CA GLY A 256 -9.80 18.70 20.38
C GLY A 256 -9.97 17.95 21.69
N ASP A 257 -10.80 18.48 22.59
CA ASP A 257 -11.11 17.85 23.88
C ASP A 257 -12.09 16.66 23.76
N ASN A 258 -12.83 16.58 22.65
CA ASN A 258 -13.71 15.46 22.32
C ASN A 258 -12.94 14.42 21.49
N ARG A 259 -12.04 13.71 22.13
CA ARG A 259 -11.10 12.79 21.48
C ARG A 259 -11.08 11.45 22.22
N VAL A 260 -11.01 10.37 21.45
CA VAL A 260 -10.71 9.02 21.94
C VAL A 260 -9.38 8.58 21.38
N GLU A 261 -8.58 7.97 22.22
CA GLU A 261 -7.36 7.27 21.83
C GLU A 261 -7.54 5.77 22.13
N THR A 262 -7.41 4.98 21.08
CA THR A 262 -7.36 3.51 21.19
C THR A 262 -5.92 3.08 20.96
N ARG A 263 -5.21 2.73 22.03
CA ARG A 263 -3.84 2.19 21.96
C ARG A 263 -3.89 0.69 21.80
N LEU A 264 -3.35 0.19 20.72
CA LEU A 264 -3.10 -1.23 20.51
C LEU A 264 -1.61 -1.50 20.69
N THR A 265 -1.27 -2.41 21.61
CA THR A 265 0.10 -2.92 21.81
C THR A 265 0.12 -4.38 21.45
N VAL A 266 1.02 -4.75 20.55
CA VAL A 266 1.23 -6.13 20.11
C VAL A 266 2.57 -6.62 20.63
N ASN A 267 2.54 -7.71 21.37
CA ASN A 267 3.73 -8.43 21.85
C ASN A 267 3.76 -9.81 21.19
N TRP A 268 4.53 -9.93 20.14
CA TRP A 268 4.68 -11.16 19.36
C TRP A 268 5.40 -12.27 20.15
N ASP A 269 6.38 -11.89 21.00
CA ASP A 269 7.13 -12.85 21.82
C ASP A 269 6.23 -13.54 22.83
N GLU A 270 5.32 -12.79 23.47
CA GLU A 270 4.36 -13.30 24.46
C GLU A 270 3.03 -13.75 23.81
N ARG A 271 2.85 -13.52 22.50
CA ARG A 271 1.60 -13.75 21.76
C ARG A 271 0.40 -13.08 22.42
N LYS A 272 0.54 -11.79 22.71
CA LYS A 272 -0.47 -10.99 23.38
C LYS A 272 -0.77 -9.71 22.63
N ILE A 273 -2.03 -9.34 22.66
CA ILE A 273 -2.54 -8.04 22.19
C ILE A 273 -3.12 -7.33 23.40
N ARG A 274 -2.73 -6.09 23.63
CA ARG A 274 -3.33 -5.24 24.65
C ARG A 274 -4.03 -4.06 23.99
N LEU A 275 -5.32 -3.91 24.32
CA LEU A 275 -6.18 -2.83 23.92
C LEU A 275 -6.44 -1.91 25.11
N ASP A 276 -6.05 -0.65 25.01
CA ASP A 276 -6.29 0.38 26.03
C ASP A 276 -7.07 1.54 25.38
N LEU A 277 -8.22 1.91 25.96
CA LEU A 277 -9.06 3.01 25.52
C LEU A 277 -9.00 4.15 26.54
N THR A 278 -8.81 5.37 26.05
CA THR A 278 -8.78 6.59 26.87
C THR A 278 -9.52 7.74 26.16
N GLY A 279 -9.98 8.72 26.95
CA GLY A 279 -10.70 9.89 26.42
C GLY A 279 -12.23 9.77 26.50
N ASP A 280 -12.94 10.46 25.61
CA ASP A 280 -14.41 10.49 25.60
C ASP A 280 -15.01 9.31 24.84
N LEU A 281 -15.17 8.18 25.55
CA LEU A 281 -15.68 6.94 24.97
C LEU A 281 -17.14 7.06 24.44
N ALA A 282 -17.87 8.12 24.80
CA ALA A 282 -19.22 8.36 24.29
C ALA A 282 -19.25 8.73 22.79
N LEU A 283 -18.10 9.12 22.22
CA LEU A 283 -17.97 9.37 20.80
C LEU A 283 -18.03 8.08 19.96
N LEU A 284 -17.63 6.95 20.54
CA LEU A 284 -17.55 5.69 19.79
C LEU A 284 -18.94 5.10 19.57
N PRO A 285 -19.19 4.39 18.46
CA PRO A 285 -20.41 3.66 18.25
C PRO A 285 -20.70 2.68 19.40
N GLU A 286 -21.95 2.61 19.88
CA GLU A 286 -22.36 1.75 20.98
C GLU A 286 -22.00 0.27 20.75
N LYS A 287 -22.04 -0.17 19.48
CA LYS A 287 -21.75 -1.55 19.07
C LYS A 287 -20.32 -1.72 18.53
N ARG A 288 -19.41 -0.80 18.83
CA ARG A 288 -18.01 -0.89 18.37
C ARG A 288 -17.40 -2.24 18.76
N GLN A 289 -16.81 -2.90 17.77
CA GLN A 289 -16.00 -4.11 17.94
C GLN A 289 -14.64 -3.93 17.28
N HIS A 290 -13.66 -4.66 17.77
CA HIS A 290 -12.31 -4.74 17.23
C HIS A 290 -12.05 -6.15 16.73
N ARG A 291 -11.66 -6.27 15.46
CA ARG A 291 -11.30 -7.53 14.80
C ARG A 291 -9.81 -7.50 14.47
N PHE A 292 -9.05 -8.46 15.00
CA PHE A 292 -7.61 -8.59 14.75
C PHE A 292 -7.38 -9.62 13.65
N LEU A 293 -6.69 -9.19 12.60
CA LEU A 293 -6.31 -9.99 11.44
C LEU A 293 -4.79 -10.22 11.52
N LEU A 294 -4.39 -11.43 11.85
CA LEU A 294 -2.99 -11.80 12.01
C LEU A 294 -2.46 -12.27 10.65
N HIS A 295 -1.73 -11.39 9.96
CA HIS A 295 -1.16 -11.67 8.65
C HIS A 295 -0.11 -12.79 8.72
N THR A 296 0.03 -13.56 7.65
CA THR A 296 0.93 -14.72 7.51
C THR A 296 0.58 -15.93 8.39
N PHE A 297 -0.51 -15.89 9.14
CA PHE A 297 -0.95 -17.01 9.98
C PHE A 297 -2.31 -17.53 9.55
N GLU A 298 -2.47 -18.87 9.61
CA GLU A 298 -3.76 -19.54 9.42
C GLU A 298 -4.53 -19.51 10.74
N THR A 299 -5.27 -18.42 10.98
CA THR A 299 -6.07 -18.22 12.19
C THR A 299 -7.40 -17.58 11.86
N ASP A 300 -8.44 -17.94 12.62
CA ASP A 300 -9.67 -17.17 12.61
C ASP A 300 -9.42 -15.77 13.20
N PRO A 301 -10.05 -14.73 12.66
CA PRO A 301 -9.95 -13.39 13.24
C PRO A 301 -10.42 -13.35 14.69
N ILE A 302 -9.64 -12.69 15.56
CA ILE A 302 -10.00 -12.49 16.96
C ILE A 302 -10.91 -11.26 17.05
N ILE A 303 -12.12 -11.42 17.59
CA ILE A 303 -13.10 -10.32 17.72
C ILE A 303 -13.39 -10.06 19.19
N VAL A 304 -13.28 -8.79 19.59
CA VAL A 304 -13.54 -8.35 20.96
C VAL A 304 -14.41 -7.09 21.00
N GLY A 305 -15.05 -6.85 22.15
CA GLY A 305 -15.83 -5.64 22.39
C GLY A 305 -14.93 -4.42 22.68
N ASN A 306 -15.56 -3.27 22.74
CA ASN A 306 -14.93 -1.96 22.93
C ASN A 306 -14.61 -1.66 24.41
N GLN A 307 -13.65 -2.37 24.96
CA GLN A 307 -13.17 -2.17 26.34
C GLN A 307 -11.67 -2.44 26.44
N SER A 308 -11.00 -1.79 27.40
CA SER A 308 -9.58 -2.06 27.68
C SER A 308 -9.40 -3.48 28.22
N GLN A 309 -8.53 -4.26 27.55
CA GLN A 309 -8.33 -5.67 27.87
C GLN A 309 -7.01 -6.20 27.29
N GLU A 310 -6.56 -7.33 27.83
CA GLU A 310 -5.47 -8.13 27.27
C GLU A 310 -6.06 -9.39 26.62
N ILE A 311 -5.57 -9.72 25.42
CA ILE A 311 -6.06 -10.80 24.56
C ILE A 311 -4.89 -11.71 24.21
N ALA A 312 -5.06 -13.02 24.41
CA ALA A 312 -4.10 -14.00 23.94
C ALA A 312 -4.33 -14.29 22.44
N MET A 313 -3.27 -14.35 21.64
CA MET A 313 -3.36 -14.70 20.22
C MET A 313 -3.57 -16.22 19.99
N GLY A 314 -3.31 -17.04 21.01
CA GLY A 314 -3.38 -18.49 20.89
C GLY A 314 -2.14 -19.09 20.22
N GLU A 315 -2.31 -20.29 19.64
CA GLU A 315 -1.28 -20.92 18.84
C GLU A 315 -1.29 -20.31 17.43
N LEU A 316 -0.14 -19.83 16.99
CA LEU A 316 0.04 -19.26 15.65
C LEU A 316 0.67 -20.33 14.76
N GLN A 317 -0.07 -20.74 13.74
CA GLN A 317 0.45 -21.61 12.69
C GLN A 317 0.76 -20.75 11.48
N SER A 318 2.03 -20.74 11.08
CA SER A 318 2.44 -20.01 9.87
C SER A 318 1.70 -20.57 8.65
N HIS A 319 1.25 -19.66 7.78
CA HIS A 319 0.64 -20.00 6.48
C HIS A 319 1.57 -19.48 5.38
N PRO A 320 2.67 -20.22 5.09
CA PRO A 320 3.58 -19.82 4.05
C PRO A 320 2.88 -19.89 2.68
N ILE A 321 3.03 -18.83 1.91
CA ILE A 321 2.53 -18.83 0.53
C ILE A 321 3.52 -19.59 -0.32
N ALA A 322 3.10 -20.76 -0.80
CA ALA A 322 3.94 -21.66 -1.59
C ALA A 322 4.45 -20.95 -2.86
N LYS A 323 5.76 -21.01 -3.10
CA LYS A 323 6.36 -20.45 -4.31
C LYS A 323 5.79 -21.06 -5.58
N GLU A 324 5.39 -22.34 -5.51
CA GLU A 324 4.76 -23.08 -6.59
C GLU A 324 3.45 -22.46 -7.04
N ASP A 325 2.60 -22.05 -6.11
CA ASP A 325 1.32 -21.41 -6.42
C ASP A 325 1.53 -20.06 -7.13
N ARG A 326 2.48 -19.27 -6.65
CA ARG A 326 2.84 -17.99 -7.29
C ARG A 326 3.46 -18.19 -8.68
N MET A 327 4.36 -19.16 -8.83
CA MET A 327 4.92 -19.51 -10.14
C MET A 327 3.85 -20.01 -11.10
N PHE A 328 2.90 -20.80 -10.60
CA PHE A 328 1.79 -21.28 -11.41
C PHE A 328 0.94 -20.12 -11.92
N GLU A 329 0.52 -19.20 -11.07
CA GLU A 329 -0.28 -18.04 -11.45
C GLU A 329 0.47 -17.10 -12.43
N LEU A 330 1.77 -16.87 -12.21
CA LEU A 330 2.63 -16.15 -13.15
C LEU A 330 2.65 -16.79 -14.54
N LEU A 331 2.95 -18.09 -14.60
CA LEU A 331 3.04 -18.81 -15.87
C LEU A 331 1.67 -18.99 -16.52
N LYS A 332 0.62 -19.21 -15.75
CA LYS A 332 -0.77 -19.34 -16.23
C LYS A 332 -1.19 -18.10 -17.00
N SER A 333 -0.94 -16.92 -16.46
CA SER A 333 -1.33 -15.63 -17.07
C SER A 333 -0.44 -15.24 -18.25
N ALA A 334 0.82 -15.68 -18.30
CA ALA A 334 1.76 -15.31 -19.36
C ALA A 334 1.37 -15.85 -20.74
N ASN A 335 1.59 -15.07 -21.78
CA ASN A 335 1.38 -15.50 -23.17
C ASN A 335 2.58 -16.30 -23.70
N LEU A 336 2.80 -17.49 -23.12
CA LEU A 336 3.84 -18.44 -23.47
C LEU A 336 3.22 -19.76 -23.98
N ALA A 337 3.99 -20.52 -24.79
CA ALA A 337 3.56 -21.85 -25.22
C ALA A 337 3.34 -22.79 -24.02
N TYR A 338 2.29 -23.60 -24.05
CA TYR A 338 1.92 -24.49 -22.93
C TYR A 338 3.05 -25.47 -22.56
N ASP A 339 3.74 -26.02 -23.52
CA ASP A 339 4.88 -26.94 -23.26
C ASP A 339 5.99 -26.19 -22.50
N ARG A 340 6.28 -24.96 -22.88
CA ARG A 340 7.26 -24.11 -22.18
C ARG A 340 6.86 -23.81 -20.75
N LYS A 341 5.56 -23.53 -20.49
CA LYS A 341 5.05 -23.34 -19.14
C LYS A 341 5.23 -24.61 -18.30
N ASN A 342 4.85 -25.76 -18.85
CA ASN A 342 4.96 -27.06 -18.17
C ASN A 342 6.41 -27.39 -17.84
N GLU A 343 7.35 -27.24 -18.79
CA GLU A 343 8.77 -27.47 -18.58
C GLU A 343 9.34 -26.60 -17.46
N LEU A 344 9.06 -25.31 -17.50
CA LEU A 344 9.54 -24.35 -16.51
C LEU A 344 8.95 -24.64 -15.12
N PHE A 345 7.63 -24.84 -15.04
CA PHE A 345 6.97 -25.13 -13.78
C PHE A 345 7.52 -26.42 -13.16
N ALA A 346 7.61 -27.52 -13.94
CA ALA A 346 8.14 -28.79 -13.46
C ALA A 346 9.62 -28.67 -13.02
N ALA A 347 10.44 -27.96 -13.80
CA ALA A 347 11.85 -27.77 -13.44
C ALA A 347 12.01 -26.97 -12.14
N CYS A 348 11.26 -25.87 -11.96
CA CYS A 348 11.33 -25.06 -10.75
C CYS A 348 10.74 -25.76 -9.52
N SER A 349 9.62 -26.48 -9.66
CA SER A 349 8.97 -27.21 -8.54
C SER A 349 9.79 -28.41 -8.06
N THR A 350 10.65 -28.97 -8.91
CA THR A 350 11.53 -30.08 -8.54
C THR A 350 12.91 -29.67 -8.03
N ALA A 351 13.23 -28.37 -8.11
CA ALA A 351 14.49 -27.84 -7.61
C ALA A 351 14.55 -27.95 -6.08
N LYS A 352 15.66 -28.48 -5.57
CA LYS A 352 15.84 -28.82 -4.15
C LYS A 352 16.38 -27.64 -3.33
N ASP A 353 17.00 -26.69 -3.98
CA ASP A 353 17.64 -25.55 -3.33
C ASP A 353 17.72 -24.34 -4.25
N TRP A 354 18.09 -23.22 -3.67
CA TRP A 354 18.30 -21.95 -4.35
C TRP A 354 19.28 -22.06 -5.54
N LYS A 355 20.36 -22.82 -5.40
CA LYS A 355 21.37 -22.93 -6.46
C LYS A 355 20.82 -23.63 -7.69
N GLN A 356 19.96 -24.63 -7.50
CA GLN A 356 19.28 -25.30 -8.61
C GLN A 356 18.26 -24.38 -9.27
N LEU A 357 17.46 -23.66 -8.49
CA LEU A 357 16.52 -22.64 -9.01
C LEU A 357 17.26 -21.59 -9.84
N MET A 358 18.37 -21.05 -9.35
CA MET A 358 19.15 -20.06 -10.09
C MET A 358 19.74 -20.62 -11.39
N LYS A 359 20.17 -21.89 -11.44
CA LYS A 359 20.63 -22.52 -12.68
C LYS A 359 19.51 -22.65 -13.72
N ILE A 360 18.27 -22.86 -13.29
CA ILE A 360 17.11 -22.97 -14.16
C ILE A 360 16.73 -21.58 -14.72
N ILE A 361 16.65 -20.57 -13.86
CA ILE A 361 16.15 -19.25 -14.27
C ILE A 361 17.19 -18.35 -14.94
N THR A 362 18.49 -18.48 -14.60
CA THR A 362 19.56 -17.63 -15.15
C THR A 362 19.62 -17.60 -16.69
N PRO A 363 19.46 -18.71 -17.43
CA PRO A 363 19.52 -18.69 -18.88
C PRO A 363 18.24 -18.17 -19.57
N LEU A 364 17.19 -17.88 -18.80
CA LEU A 364 15.92 -17.37 -19.34
C LEU A 364 16.06 -15.92 -19.83
N GLU A 365 15.15 -15.53 -20.71
CA GLU A 365 14.98 -14.13 -21.12
C GLU A 365 14.74 -13.23 -19.91
N GLU A 366 15.22 -12.01 -19.96
CA GLU A 366 15.27 -11.10 -18.81
C GLU A 366 13.91 -10.90 -18.15
N GLY A 367 12.86 -10.65 -18.92
CA GLY A 367 11.51 -10.41 -18.40
C GLY A 367 10.96 -11.58 -17.59
N LEU A 368 11.14 -12.81 -18.05
CA LEU A 368 10.71 -14.02 -17.34
C LEU A 368 11.60 -14.32 -16.13
N ARG A 369 12.91 -14.17 -16.31
CA ARG A 369 13.90 -14.40 -15.25
C ARG A 369 13.66 -13.51 -14.04
N GLN A 370 13.45 -12.22 -14.25
CA GLN A 370 13.23 -11.27 -13.16
C GLN A 370 11.92 -11.55 -12.40
N ARG A 371 10.85 -11.94 -13.10
CA ARG A 371 9.57 -12.29 -12.47
C ARG A 371 9.67 -13.56 -11.62
N LEU A 372 10.32 -14.60 -12.16
CA LEU A 372 10.59 -15.82 -11.38
C LEU A 372 11.51 -15.54 -10.19
N PHE A 373 12.51 -14.68 -10.38
CA PHE A 373 13.41 -14.28 -9.30
C PHE A 373 12.64 -13.61 -8.15
N GLU A 374 11.72 -12.67 -8.44
CA GLU A 374 10.89 -12.05 -7.40
C GLU A 374 10.06 -13.10 -6.64
N VAL A 375 9.40 -14.02 -7.38
CA VAL A 375 8.60 -15.08 -6.75
C VAL A 375 9.44 -15.92 -5.81
N ILE A 376 10.63 -16.32 -6.24
CA ILE A 376 11.53 -17.15 -5.42
C ILE A 376 12.06 -16.35 -4.22
N TYR A 377 12.45 -15.09 -4.44
CA TYR A 377 13.02 -14.23 -3.38
C TYR A 377 12.03 -13.95 -2.26
N SER A 378 10.75 -13.77 -2.57
CA SER A 378 9.71 -13.39 -1.61
C SER A 378 8.87 -14.56 -1.10
N SER A 379 9.38 -15.81 -1.20
CA SER A 379 8.79 -16.99 -0.58
C SER A 379 9.50 -17.31 0.75
N GLU A 380 8.76 -17.76 1.76
CA GLU A 380 9.29 -18.01 3.12
C GLU A 380 10.34 -19.14 3.22
N GLU A 381 10.48 -19.97 2.18
CA GLU A 381 11.40 -21.12 2.21
C GLU A 381 12.89 -20.76 2.05
N ASN A 382 13.24 -19.48 2.05
CA ASN A 382 14.61 -19.02 1.83
C ASN A 382 15.33 -18.63 3.12
N GLU A 383 15.41 -19.54 4.09
CA GLU A 383 16.26 -19.35 5.29
C GLU A 383 17.78 -19.32 4.97
N ASP A 384 18.18 -19.71 3.75
CA ASP A 384 19.59 -19.86 3.32
C ASP A 384 20.09 -18.70 2.42
N LEU A 385 19.36 -17.59 2.25
CA LEU A 385 19.78 -16.38 1.54
C LEU A 385 20.42 -15.37 2.50
#